data_be97c9097bc3b510bbc6716324b42617
#
_entry.id   be97c9097bc3b510bbc6716324b42617
#
_cell.length_a   1.000
_cell.length_b   1.000
_cell.length_c   1.000
_cell.angle_alpha   90.00
_cell.angle_beta   90.00
_cell.angle_gamma   90.00
#
_symmetry.space_group_name_H-M   'P 1'
#
loop_
_entity.id
_entity.type
_entity.pdbx_description
1 polymer ?
#
loop_
_entity_poly.entity_id
_entity_poly.type
_entity_poly.pdbx_seq_one_letter_code
_entity_poly.pdbx_strand_id
1 'polypeptide(L)'
;MTKWKVVLGVAVVTILTGSVLLRAGRSRSTASLWRVYDESLKGAKYVDLTHTVNPSIPVWHGFGPSKFAPTVDPATNQPYTYEKDGFEATHYDLSTDQLGTQLDPPAHWNPYFPAIDELPATYTIRPLVVIPIQDKADKDPGYQMTVDDIHAWEQRNGKIPEGAVVFIRSDWSKDWPNPELATRKEFPGVTLAALKFLHLERRILFHGHEALDTDTTPTLEGEAWLLRNGYTQAEGVANLEKVPEKGALVAIGFPKLQGGTGGYARFIAICPPDWKYGVSVDELPEAPMERYEKPLHWDPKTGVRVR
;
A
#
# COMPACT_ATOMS: atom_id res chain seq x y z
N MET A 1 -4.42 35.97 -95.36
CA MET A 1 -3.72 34.74 -94.90
C MET A 1 -3.44 34.94 -93.43
N THR A 2 -4.35 34.44 -92.56
CA THR A 2 -4.26 34.68 -91.13
C THR A 2 -3.98 33.33 -90.48
N LYS A 3 -2.84 33.20 -89.81
CA LYS A 3 -2.41 31.94 -89.10
C LYS A 3 -2.99 31.98 -87.71
N TRP A 4 -3.79 31.00 -87.40
CA TRP A 4 -4.27 30.69 -86.01
C TRP A 4 -3.21 29.93 -85.28
N LYS A 5 -2.83 30.39 -84.06
CA LYS A 5 -2.01 29.67 -83.13
C LYS A 5 -2.94 29.00 -82.13
N VAL A 6 -2.85 27.67 -82.06
CA VAL A 6 -3.52 26.89 -81.05
C VAL A 6 -2.64 26.85 -79.82
N VAL A 7 -3.16 27.34 -78.69
CA VAL A 7 -2.51 27.25 -77.39
C VAL A 7 -3.10 26.04 -76.65
N LEU A 8 -2.30 24.99 -76.47
CA LEU A 8 -2.62 23.85 -75.61
C LEU A 8 -2.41 24.28 -74.16
N GLY A 9 -3.51 24.39 -73.37
CA GLY A 9 -3.46 24.51 -71.92
C GLY A 9 -3.31 23.13 -71.30
N VAL A 10 -2.19 22.91 -70.57
CA VAL A 10 -2.01 21.75 -69.73
C VAL A 10 -2.63 22.07 -68.38
N ALA A 11 -3.71 21.37 -68.07
CA ALA A 11 -4.31 21.42 -66.71
C ALA A 11 -3.56 20.42 -65.80
N VAL A 12 -2.81 20.98 -64.84
CA VAL A 12 -2.20 20.18 -63.77
C VAL A 12 -3.25 19.95 -62.71
N VAL A 13 -3.74 18.71 -62.62
CA VAL A 13 -4.65 18.26 -61.56
C VAL A 13 -3.76 17.85 -60.37
N THR A 14 -3.68 18.68 -59.34
CA THR A 14 -3.04 18.35 -58.07
C THR A 14 -4.00 17.54 -57.22
N ILE A 15 -3.76 16.23 -57.14
CA ILE A 15 -4.50 15.35 -56.23
C ILE A 15 -3.89 15.54 -54.84
N LEU A 16 -4.57 16.27 -53.97
CA LEU A 16 -4.31 16.35 -52.54
C LEU A 16 -4.81 15.03 -51.91
N THR A 17 -3.92 14.09 -51.72
CA THR A 17 -4.18 12.90 -50.86
C THR A 17 -4.15 13.38 -49.40
N GLY A 18 -5.30 13.75 -48.89
CA GLY A 18 -5.49 13.97 -47.46
C GLY A 18 -5.37 12.64 -46.69
N SER A 19 -4.24 12.44 -46.07
CA SER A 19 -4.08 11.32 -45.09
C SER A 19 -4.96 11.59 -43.88
N VAL A 20 -6.17 11.06 -43.90
CA VAL A 20 -7.02 10.96 -42.70
C VAL A 20 -6.35 9.96 -41.75
N LEU A 21 -5.58 10.47 -40.79
CA LEU A 21 -5.17 9.70 -39.62
C LEU A 21 -6.43 9.36 -38.84
N LEU A 22 -7.01 8.21 -39.12
CA LEU A 22 -7.95 7.55 -38.23
C LEU A 22 -7.21 7.28 -36.90
N ARG A 23 -7.34 8.20 -35.96
CA ARG A 23 -7.13 7.87 -34.56
C ARG A 23 -8.17 6.80 -34.23
N ALA A 24 -7.74 5.54 -34.25
CA ALA A 24 -8.49 4.46 -33.66
C ALA A 24 -8.67 4.82 -32.18
N GLY A 25 -9.75 5.50 -31.87
CA GLY A 25 -10.20 5.64 -30.51
C GLY A 25 -10.32 4.23 -29.96
N ARG A 26 -9.44 3.84 -29.02
CA ARG A 26 -9.64 2.65 -28.24
C ARG A 26 -11.05 2.78 -27.65
N SER A 27 -12.01 2.07 -28.25
CA SER A 27 -13.30 1.86 -27.61
C SER A 27 -12.97 1.26 -26.25
N ARG A 28 -13.11 2.06 -25.19
CA ARG A 28 -13.11 1.53 -23.85
C ARG A 28 -14.27 0.54 -23.82
N SER A 29 -13.95 -0.74 -23.79
CA SER A 29 -14.93 -1.79 -23.58
C SER A 29 -15.81 -1.35 -22.40
N THR A 30 -17.12 -1.29 -22.61
CA THR A 30 -18.12 -1.06 -21.56
C THR A 30 -18.31 -2.30 -20.71
N ALA A 31 -17.22 -3.04 -20.42
CA ALA A 31 -17.25 -4.18 -19.53
C ALA A 31 -17.70 -3.68 -18.14
N SER A 32 -18.82 -4.22 -17.66
CA SER A 32 -19.27 -3.98 -16.28
C SER A 32 -18.15 -4.34 -15.32
N LEU A 33 -17.89 -3.52 -14.31
CA LEU A 33 -16.94 -3.82 -13.22
C LEU A 33 -17.36 -5.10 -12.48
N TRP A 34 -18.65 -5.44 -12.45
CA TRP A 34 -19.14 -6.70 -11.90
C TRP A 34 -18.59 -7.91 -12.68
N ARG A 35 -18.49 -7.82 -14.00
CA ARG A 35 -17.88 -8.89 -14.81
C ARG A 35 -16.39 -9.04 -14.47
N VAL A 36 -15.65 -7.94 -14.29
CA VAL A 36 -14.25 -7.99 -13.84
C VAL A 36 -14.15 -8.65 -12.47
N TYR A 37 -15.08 -8.34 -11.56
CA TYR A 37 -15.16 -9.00 -10.26
C TYR A 37 -15.37 -10.51 -10.41
N ASP A 38 -16.41 -10.92 -11.14
CA ASP A 38 -16.76 -12.34 -11.29
C ASP A 38 -15.67 -13.15 -12.01
N GLU A 39 -15.06 -12.58 -13.07
CA GLU A 39 -14.09 -13.27 -13.90
C GLU A 39 -12.65 -13.26 -13.35
N SER A 40 -12.31 -12.28 -12.50
CA SER A 40 -10.92 -12.05 -12.12
C SER A 40 -10.70 -11.91 -10.61
N LEU A 41 -11.60 -11.24 -9.87
CA LEU A 41 -11.38 -10.94 -8.47
C LEU A 41 -11.95 -12.01 -7.54
N LYS A 42 -13.08 -12.59 -7.86
CA LYS A 42 -13.77 -13.56 -7.02
C LYS A 42 -12.95 -14.83 -6.75
N GLY A 43 -12.26 -15.37 -7.77
CA GLY A 43 -11.34 -16.50 -7.65
C GLY A 43 -9.90 -16.11 -7.25
N ALA A 44 -9.57 -14.82 -7.15
CA ALA A 44 -8.24 -14.38 -6.75
C ALA A 44 -7.93 -14.76 -5.30
N LYS A 45 -6.65 -14.84 -4.94
CA LYS A 45 -6.18 -15.12 -3.58
C LYS A 45 -5.90 -13.83 -2.84
N TYR A 46 -6.59 -13.62 -1.73
CA TYR A 46 -6.46 -12.44 -0.89
C TYR A 46 -5.50 -12.71 0.27
N VAL A 47 -4.45 -11.90 0.38
CA VAL A 47 -3.44 -11.99 1.45
C VAL A 47 -3.42 -10.69 2.22
N ASP A 48 -3.62 -10.75 3.55
CA ASP A 48 -3.55 -9.58 4.43
C ASP A 48 -2.09 -9.22 4.70
N LEU A 49 -1.72 -7.99 4.39
CA LEU A 49 -0.36 -7.44 4.55
C LEU A 49 -0.26 -6.50 5.76
N THR A 50 -1.12 -6.68 6.76
CA THR A 50 -1.30 -5.77 7.87
C THR A 50 -1.06 -6.45 9.20
N HIS A 51 -0.28 -5.83 10.07
CA HIS A 51 -0.12 -6.27 11.45
C HIS A 51 -1.36 -5.94 12.30
N THR A 52 -1.69 -6.84 13.22
CA THR A 52 -2.71 -6.57 14.23
C THR A 52 -2.19 -5.56 15.24
N VAL A 53 -2.96 -4.50 15.47
CA VAL A 53 -2.64 -3.46 16.46
C VAL A 53 -3.12 -3.91 17.85
N ASN A 54 -2.23 -3.84 18.84
CA ASN A 54 -2.51 -4.04 20.26
C ASN A 54 -1.53 -3.20 21.11
N PRO A 55 -1.72 -3.07 22.43
CA PRO A 55 -0.86 -2.24 23.28
C PRO A 55 0.62 -2.63 23.36
N SER A 56 0.99 -3.84 22.93
CA SER A 56 2.36 -4.37 23.02
C SER A 56 3.13 -4.40 21.70
N ILE A 57 2.57 -3.81 20.62
CA ILE A 57 3.29 -3.74 19.34
C ILE A 57 4.51 -2.81 19.44
N PRO A 58 5.55 -3.01 18.62
CA PRO A 58 6.62 -2.04 18.50
C PRO A 58 6.08 -0.70 18.01
N VAL A 59 6.48 0.36 18.71
CA VAL A 59 6.13 1.75 18.38
C VAL A 59 7.43 2.55 18.39
N TRP A 60 7.59 3.46 17.45
CA TRP A 60 8.76 4.32 17.42
C TRP A 60 9.00 4.95 18.80
N HIS A 61 10.25 4.95 19.26
CA HIS A 61 10.60 5.28 20.66
C HIS A 61 10.21 6.71 21.11
N GLY A 62 9.94 7.62 20.16
CA GLY A 62 9.45 8.97 20.45
C GLY A 62 7.96 9.03 20.82
N PHE A 63 7.20 7.94 20.59
CA PHE A 63 5.80 7.83 20.95
C PHE A 63 5.63 6.86 22.13
N GLY A 64 4.62 7.09 22.96
CA GLY A 64 4.29 6.15 24.04
C GLY A 64 3.49 4.94 23.57
N PRO A 65 3.28 3.93 24.42
CA PRO A 65 2.42 2.81 24.12
C PRO A 65 0.95 3.24 24.07
N SER A 66 0.20 2.66 23.15
CA SER A 66 -1.26 2.81 23.12
C SER A 66 -1.93 2.05 24.27
N LYS A 67 -3.14 2.45 24.66
CA LYS A 67 -3.93 1.79 25.70
C LYS A 67 -5.32 1.49 25.16
N PHE A 68 -5.79 0.28 25.45
CA PHE A 68 -7.15 -0.12 25.15
C PHE A 68 -7.90 -0.38 26.45
N ALA A 69 -9.18 -0.10 26.48
CA ALA A 69 -10.05 -0.32 27.62
C ALA A 69 -11.49 -0.65 27.16
N PRO A 70 -12.31 -1.30 27.99
CA PRO A 70 -13.73 -1.31 27.77
C PRO A 70 -14.29 0.12 27.76
N THR A 71 -15.15 0.44 26.80
CA THR A 71 -15.87 1.72 26.81
C THR A 71 -16.87 1.73 27.96
N VAL A 72 -16.93 2.83 28.68
CA VAL A 72 -17.85 3.04 29.82
C VAL A 72 -19.03 3.91 29.43
N ASP A 73 -20.15 3.67 30.05
CA ASP A 73 -21.35 4.54 30.02
C ASP A 73 -21.00 5.86 30.75
N PRO A 74 -21.10 7.02 30.09
CA PRO A 74 -20.82 8.31 30.71
C PRO A 74 -21.66 8.65 31.94
N ALA A 75 -22.87 8.10 32.03
CA ALA A 75 -23.79 8.38 33.14
C ALA A 75 -23.47 7.56 34.40
N THR A 76 -23.02 6.33 34.22
CA THR A 76 -22.80 5.39 35.33
C THR A 76 -21.34 5.09 35.60
N ASN A 77 -20.47 5.43 34.69
CA ASN A 77 -19.03 5.10 34.67
C ASN A 77 -18.77 3.58 34.78
N GLN A 78 -19.70 2.77 34.29
CA GLN A 78 -19.57 1.31 34.24
C GLN A 78 -19.33 0.85 32.79
N PRO A 79 -18.52 -0.20 32.58
CA PRO A 79 -18.34 -0.75 31.24
C PRO A 79 -19.65 -1.28 30.67
N TYR A 80 -19.83 -1.13 29.34
CA TYR A 80 -20.87 -1.85 28.62
C TYR A 80 -20.55 -3.33 28.59
N THR A 81 -21.56 -4.19 28.86
CA THR A 81 -21.43 -5.65 28.86
C THR A 81 -22.51 -6.32 28.04
N TYR A 82 -22.21 -7.51 27.50
CA TYR A 82 -23.21 -8.29 26.75
C TYR A 82 -24.42 -8.66 27.58
N GLU A 83 -24.22 -8.95 28.88
CA GLU A 83 -25.31 -9.39 29.79
C GLU A 83 -26.27 -8.25 30.12
N LYS A 84 -25.73 -7.06 30.40
CA LYS A 84 -26.52 -5.93 30.85
C LYS A 84 -27.06 -5.10 29.70
N ASP A 85 -26.19 -4.85 28.69
CA ASP A 85 -26.43 -3.83 27.66
C ASP A 85 -26.67 -4.46 26.27
N GLY A 86 -26.40 -5.77 26.10
CA GLY A 86 -26.55 -6.50 24.86
C GLY A 86 -25.41 -6.27 23.86
N PHE A 87 -24.42 -5.44 24.20
CA PHE A 87 -23.22 -5.15 23.39
C PHE A 87 -22.04 -4.76 24.26
N GLU A 88 -20.85 -4.81 23.68
CA GLU A 88 -19.62 -4.22 24.24
C GLU A 88 -18.97 -3.29 23.22
N ALA A 89 -18.20 -2.32 23.71
CA ALA A 89 -17.38 -1.43 22.89
C ALA A 89 -15.98 -1.31 23.47
N THR A 90 -15.01 -0.97 22.62
CA THR A 90 -13.62 -0.74 23.03
C THR A 90 -13.28 0.74 22.89
N HIS A 91 -12.71 1.29 23.95
CA HIS A 91 -12.06 2.59 23.91
C HIS A 91 -10.60 2.41 23.52
N TYR A 92 -10.16 3.13 22.51
CA TYR A 92 -8.78 3.17 22.06
C TYR A 92 -8.17 4.52 22.40
N ASP A 93 -7.12 4.52 23.25
CA ASP A 93 -6.23 5.64 23.47
C ASP A 93 -4.94 5.37 22.69
N LEU A 94 -4.89 5.92 21.47
CA LEU A 94 -3.82 5.69 20.52
C LEU A 94 -2.78 6.78 20.67
N SER A 95 -1.53 6.40 20.94
CA SER A 95 -0.43 7.34 21.22
C SER A 95 -0.01 8.18 20.01
N THR A 96 -0.32 7.72 18.81
CA THR A 96 0.01 8.37 17.54
C THR A 96 -0.91 7.83 16.44
N ASP A 97 -0.95 8.50 15.30
CA ASP A 97 -1.60 8.03 14.07
C ASP A 97 -0.69 7.11 13.22
N GLN A 98 0.51 6.78 13.76
CA GLN A 98 1.54 5.95 13.14
C GLN A 98 1.80 4.69 13.98
N LEU A 99 0.90 3.71 13.88
CA LEU A 99 0.96 2.47 14.65
C LEU A 99 0.86 1.24 13.75
N GLY A 100 1.81 0.35 13.89
CA GLY A 100 1.81 -0.91 13.15
C GLY A 100 1.98 -0.69 11.66
N THR A 101 1.09 -1.28 10.85
CA THR A 101 1.06 -1.03 9.41
C THR A 101 0.38 0.32 9.16
N GLN A 102 1.07 1.23 8.49
CA GLN A 102 0.65 2.61 8.31
C GLN A 102 0.93 3.15 6.91
N LEU A 103 0.28 4.26 6.59
CA LEU A 103 0.56 5.09 5.42
C LEU A 103 0.88 6.51 5.89
N ASP A 104 2.03 7.05 5.50
CA ASP A 104 2.46 8.40 5.82
C ASP A 104 2.20 9.33 4.64
N PRO A 105 1.29 10.30 4.80
CA PRO A 105 1.11 11.37 3.84
C PRO A 105 2.28 12.35 3.92
N PRO A 106 2.54 13.15 2.87
CA PRO A 106 3.65 14.09 2.88
C PRO A 106 3.52 15.19 3.95
N ALA A 107 2.31 15.45 4.47
CA ALA A 107 2.12 16.35 5.61
C ALA A 107 2.88 15.93 6.87
N HIS A 108 3.30 14.66 6.97
CA HIS A 108 4.11 14.18 8.08
C HIS A 108 5.42 14.99 8.24
N TRP A 109 6.06 15.38 7.12
CA TRP A 109 7.32 16.14 7.14
C TRP A 109 7.21 17.52 6.50
N ASN A 110 6.10 17.84 5.85
CA ASN A 110 5.95 19.13 5.18
C ASN A 110 4.49 19.62 5.26
N PRO A 111 4.19 20.64 6.08
CA PRO A 111 2.83 21.11 6.32
C PRO A 111 2.17 21.77 5.11
N TYR A 112 2.88 21.96 4.01
CA TYR A 112 2.31 22.52 2.76
C TYR A 112 1.79 21.45 1.81
N PHE A 113 1.88 20.17 2.18
CA PHE A 113 1.40 19.04 1.38
C PHE A 113 0.18 18.36 2.03
N PRO A 114 -0.52 17.47 1.29
CA PRO A 114 -1.72 16.82 1.78
C PRO A 114 -1.51 16.02 3.06
N ALA A 115 -2.48 16.14 3.97
CA ALA A 115 -2.69 15.26 5.11
C ALA A 115 -3.39 13.96 4.66
N ILE A 116 -3.56 12.98 5.56
CA ILE A 116 -4.11 11.67 5.24
C ILE A 116 -5.54 11.76 4.69
N ASP A 117 -6.36 12.66 5.19
CA ASP A 117 -7.75 12.85 4.75
C ASP A 117 -7.87 13.60 3.41
N GLU A 118 -6.81 14.20 2.94
CA GLU A 118 -6.73 14.94 1.68
C GLU A 118 -6.16 14.08 0.54
N LEU A 119 -5.64 12.87 0.84
CA LEU A 119 -5.18 11.96 -0.21
C LEU A 119 -6.35 11.59 -1.14
N PRO A 120 -6.15 11.59 -2.47
CA PRO A 120 -7.22 11.38 -3.42
C PRO A 120 -7.78 9.95 -3.37
N ALA A 121 -9.08 9.78 -3.67
CA ALA A 121 -9.75 8.47 -3.69
C ALA A 121 -9.12 7.46 -4.67
N THR A 122 -8.20 7.92 -5.52
CA THR A 122 -7.40 7.06 -6.39
C THR A 122 -6.27 6.32 -5.66
N TYR A 123 -6.02 6.61 -4.38
CA TYR A 123 -5.19 5.80 -3.48
C TYR A 123 -6.00 4.58 -3.02
N THR A 124 -6.20 3.66 -3.92
CA THR A 124 -7.02 2.47 -3.71
C THR A 124 -6.39 1.24 -4.38
N ILE A 125 -6.94 0.68 -5.45
CA ILE A 125 -6.39 -0.53 -6.09
C ILE A 125 -5.27 -0.16 -7.06
N ARG A 126 -4.08 -0.76 -6.87
CA ARG A 126 -2.87 -0.52 -7.68
C ARG A 126 -2.14 -1.82 -8.04
N PRO A 127 -1.35 -1.85 -9.12
CA PRO A 127 -0.39 -2.91 -9.32
C PRO A 127 0.55 -3.02 -8.13
N LEU A 128 0.76 -4.24 -7.63
CA LEU A 128 1.71 -4.54 -6.57
C LEU A 128 3.01 -5.10 -7.14
N VAL A 129 4.12 -4.54 -6.70
CA VAL A 129 5.47 -5.03 -6.94
C VAL A 129 6.10 -5.34 -5.59
N VAL A 130 6.72 -6.51 -5.45
CA VAL A 130 7.51 -6.86 -4.25
C VAL A 130 8.95 -7.08 -4.66
N ILE A 131 9.86 -6.28 -4.09
CA ILE A 131 11.31 -6.42 -4.32
C ILE A 131 11.92 -7.14 -3.13
N PRO A 132 12.39 -8.39 -3.31
CA PRO A 132 12.98 -9.16 -2.23
C PRO A 132 14.43 -8.77 -1.99
N ILE A 133 14.76 -8.40 -0.76
CA ILE A 133 16.13 -8.15 -0.27
C ILE A 133 16.49 -9.02 0.93
N GLN A 134 15.61 -9.94 1.37
CA GLN A 134 15.79 -10.74 2.57
C GLN A 134 17.12 -11.53 2.59
N ASP A 135 17.57 -12.10 1.46
CA ASP A 135 18.85 -12.83 1.39
C ASP A 135 20.08 -11.94 1.68
N LYS A 136 19.93 -10.63 1.49
CA LYS A 136 20.96 -9.62 1.79
C LYS A 136 20.81 -9.14 3.22
N ALA A 137 19.57 -8.90 3.67
CA ALA A 137 19.25 -8.53 5.05
C ALA A 137 19.64 -9.62 6.06
N ASP A 138 19.53 -10.88 5.69
CA ASP A 138 20.01 -12.03 6.53
C ASP A 138 21.54 -11.99 6.78
N LYS A 139 22.30 -11.40 5.84
CA LYS A 139 23.76 -11.28 5.95
C LYS A 139 24.22 -9.97 6.56
N ASP A 140 23.43 -8.92 6.36
CA ASP A 140 23.64 -7.58 6.84
C ASP A 140 22.30 -7.01 7.32
N PRO A 141 22.00 -7.06 8.62
CA PRO A 141 20.75 -6.57 9.17
C PRO A 141 20.46 -5.08 8.88
N GLY A 142 21.49 -4.30 8.57
CA GLY A 142 21.37 -2.89 8.17
C GLY A 142 21.32 -2.68 6.65
N TYR A 143 21.14 -3.74 5.86
CA TYR A 143 21.15 -3.62 4.40
C TYR A 143 20.12 -2.63 3.87
N GLN A 144 20.55 -1.69 3.06
CA GLN A 144 19.70 -0.71 2.41
C GLN A 144 19.56 -1.06 0.92
N MET A 145 18.30 -1.25 0.45
CA MET A 145 18.00 -1.54 -0.96
C MET A 145 18.62 -0.47 -1.89
N THR A 146 19.26 -0.91 -2.96
CA THR A 146 19.96 -0.07 -3.92
C THR A 146 19.24 -0.01 -5.28
N VAL A 147 19.70 0.86 -6.18
CA VAL A 147 19.23 0.89 -7.57
C VAL A 147 19.57 -0.42 -8.32
N ASP A 148 20.68 -1.06 -7.96
CA ASP A 148 21.07 -2.35 -8.58
C ASP A 148 20.09 -3.47 -8.22
N ASP A 149 19.49 -3.45 -7.01
CA ASP A 149 18.43 -4.40 -6.63
C ASP A 149 17.20 -4.23 -7.51
N ILE A 150 16.83 -2.98 -7.77
CA ILE A 150 15.70 -2.66 -8.65
C ILE A 150 15.98 -3.14 -10.08
N HIS A 151 17.17 -2.88 -10.60
CA HIS A 151 17.57 -3.35 -11.92
C HIS A 151 17.60 -4.88 -12.01
N ALA A 152 18.12 -5.56 -10.99
CA ALA A 152 18.12 -7.01 -10.92
C ALA A 152 16.70 -7.59 -10.88
N TRP A 153 15.78 -6.93 -10.17
CA TRP A 153 14.37 -7.28 -10.17
C TRP A 153 13.75 -7.09 -11.57
N GLU A 154 13.99 -5.94 -12.20
CA GLU A 154 13.45 -5.61 -13.54
C GLU A 154 13.97 -6.54 -14.64
N GLN A 155 15.21 -6.99 -14.55
CA GLN A 155 15.77 -7.99 -15.50
C GLN A 155 14.97 -9.29 -15.46
N ARG A 156 14.49 -9.73 -14.30
CA ARG A 156 13.70 -10.97 -14.15
C ARG A 156 12.22 -10.78 -14.45
N ASN A 157 11.68 -9.62 -14.09
CA ASN A 157 10.25 -9.42 -14.00
C ASN A 157 9.68 -8.44 -15.03
N GLY A 158 10.55 -7.69 -15.73
CA GLY A 158 10.17 -6.57 -16.58
C GLY A 158 10.09 -5.26 -15.81
N LYS A 159 9.90 -4.16 -16.54
CA LYS A 159 9.89 -2.81 -15.96
C LYS A 159 8.75 -2.62 -14.97
N ILE A 160 9.04 -1.98 -13.84
CA ILE A 160 8.05 -1.59 -12.84
C ILE A 160 6.97 -0.71 -13.48
N PRO A 161 5.67 -1.05 -13.32
CA PRO A 161 4.58 -0.25 -13.88
C PRO A 161 4.49 1.14 -13.24
N GLU A 162 4.21 2.16 -14.04
CA GLU A 162 3.89 3.49 -13.54
C GLU A 162 2.64 3.46 -12.65
N GLY A 163 2.68 4.16 -11.51
CA GLY A 163 1.60 4.19 -10.53
C GLY A 163 1.46 2.91 -9.69
N ALA A 164 2.43 1.99 -9.76
CA ALA A 164 2.47 0.82 -8.89
C ALA A 164 2.77 1.21 -7.44
N VAL A 165 2.36 0.34 -6.50
CA VAL A 165 2.89 0.28 -5.14
C VAL A 165 4.05 -0.71 -5.14
N VAL A 166 5.17 -0.30 -4.56
CA VAL A 166 6.38 -1.12 -4.48
C VAL A 166 6.70 -1.42 -3.04
N PHE A 167 6.53 -2.67 -2.62
CA PHE A 167 6.91 -3.11 -1.28
C PHE A 167 8.25 -3.82 -1.27
N ILE A 168 9.06 -3.51 -0.26
CA ILE A 168 10.40 -4.07 -0.06
C ILE A 168 10.31 -5.17 1.00
N ARG A 169 10.55 -6.42 0.57
CA ARG A 169 10.55 -7.57 1.45
C ARG A 169 11.93 -7.81 2.04
N SER A 170 12.05 -7.72 3.35
CA SER A 170 13.26 -7.98 4.11
C SER A 170 13.12 -9.14 5.11
N ASP A 171 11.89 -9.64 5.31
CA ASP A 171 11.50 -10.59 6.35
C ASP A 171 11.64 -10.05 7.79
N TRP A 172 11.87 -8.75 7.95
CA TRP A 172 11.97 -8.09 9.25
C TRP A 172 10.66 -8.21 10.05
N SER A 173 9.53 -8.19 9.37
CA SER A 173 8.19 -8.32 9.97
C SER A 173 7.94 -9.68 10.64
N LYS A 174 8.76 -10.70 10.39
CA LYS A 174 8.64 -12.03 11.02
C LYS A 174 8.90 -12.01 12.52
N ASP A 175 9.65 -11.03 13.00
CA ASP A 175 9.90 -10.82 14.42
C ASP A 175 8.75 -10.10 15.15
N TRP A 176 7.73 -9.64 14.41
CA TRP A 176 6.58 -8.97 15.00
C TRP A 176 5.75 -9.91 15.88
N PRO A 177 5.25 -9.50 17.07
CA PRO A 177 5.19 -8.13 17.60
C PRO A 177 6.30 -7.80 18.63
N ASN A 178 7.51 -8.34 18.49
CA ASN A 178 8.60 -8.08 19.45
C ASN A 178 8.82 -6.56 19.61
N PRO A 179 8.59 -5.96 20.80
CA PRO A 179 8.76 -4.53 21.02
C PRO A 179 10.20 -4.03 20.86
N GLU A 180 11.21 -4.91 20.93
CA GLU A 180 12.61 -4.57 20.70
C GLU A 180 12.86 -4.07 19.27
N LEU A 181 11.98 -4.40 18.31
CA LEU A 181 12.06 -3.91 16.95
C LEU A 181 12.09 -2.38 16.89
N ALA A 182 11.37 -1.70 17.78
CA ALA A 182 11.31 -0.24 17.84
C ALA A 182 12.62 0.44 18.31
N THR A 183 13.56 -0.34 18.84
CA THR A 183 14.84 0.17 19.38
C THR A 183 16.05 -0.32 18.59
N ARG A 184 15.85 -1.14 17.59
CA ARG A 184 16.93 -1.62 16.71
C ARG A 184 17.50 -0.44 15.90
N LYS A 185 18.82 -0.24 15.99
CA LYS A 185 19.53 0.78 15.22
C LYS A 185 19.84 0.37 13.79
N GLU A 186 19.93 -0.93 13.57
CA GLU A 186 20.17 -1.55 12.26
C GLU A 186 18.93 -2.30 11.84
N PHE A 187 18.38 -1.91 10.70
CA PHE A 187 17.22 -2.53 10.07
C PHE A 187 17.32 -2.39 8.55
N PRO A 188 16.73 -3.32 7.79
CA PRO A 188 16.70 -3.22 6.34
C PRO A 188 15.86 -2.03 5.89
N GLY A 189 16.41 -1.22 5.01
CA GLY A 189 15.75 -0.01 4.51
C GLY A 189 15.97 0.25 3.03
N VAL A 190 15.89 1.51 2.63
CA VAL A 190 15.96 1.94 1.22
C VAL A 190 16.89 3.14 1.08
N THR A 191 17.89 3.06 0.19
CA THR A 191 18.76 4.19 -0.08
C THR A 191 18.02 5.35 -0.74
N LEU A 192 18.46 6.59 -0.48
CA LEU A 192 17.92 7.79 -1.15
C LEU A 192 18.01 7.68 -2.68
N ALA A 193 19.05 7.06 -3.22
CA ALA A 193 19.20 6.85 -4.66
C ALA A 193 18.12 5.91 -5.21
N ALA A 194 17.80 4.83 -4.50
CA ALA A 194 16.75 3.89 -4.87
C ALA A 194 15.36 4.54 -4.79
N LEU A 195 15.09 5.33 -3.76
CA LEU A 195 13.85 6.10 -3.65
C LEU A 195 13.66 7.05 -4.83
N LYS A 196 14.69 7.84 -5.15
CA LYS A 196 14.67 8.76 -6.30
C LYS A 196 14.42 8.00 -7.61
N PHE A 197 15.07 6.86 -7.81
CA PHE A 197 14.85 6.04 -8.99
C PHE A 197 13.43 5.54 -9.11
N LEU A 198 12.86 5.01 -8.02
CA LEU A 198 11.47 4.54 -8.00
C LEU A 198 10.47 5.67 -8.28
N HIS A 199 10.62 6.81 -7.61
CA HIS A 199 9.65 7.90 -7.71
C HIS A 199 9.82 8.75 -8.97
N LEU A 200 11.06 9.07 -9.37
CA LEU A 200 11.31 9.98 -10.51
C LEU A 200 11.37 9.23 -11.85
N GLU A 201 12.02 8.05 -11.87
CA GLU A 201 12.24 7.30 -13.13
C GLU A 201 11.13 6.26 -13.39
N ARG A 202 10.56 5.65 -12.35
CA ARG A 202 9.47 4.67 -12.47
C ARG A 202 8.11 5.26 -12.20
N ARG A 203 8.04 6.43 -11.57
CA ARG A 203 6.81 7.16 -11.26
C ARG A 203 5.81 6.27 -10.53
N ILE A 204 6.29 5.56 -9.51
CA ILE A 204 5.44 4.74 -8.64
C ILE A 204 4.47 5.61 -7.84
N LEU A 205 3.39 5.04 -7.31
CA LEU A 205 2.49 5.75 -6.41
C LEU A 205 3.19 6.01 -5.07
N PHE A 206 3.64 4.94 -4.43
CA PHE A 206 4.47 4.99 -3.23
C PHE A 206 5.25 3.68 -3.05
N HIS A 207 6.30 3.73 -2.23
CA HIS A 207 6.98 2.54 -1.73
C HIS A 207 6.53 2.23 -0.31
N GLY A 208 6.82 1.01 0.15
CA GLY A 208 6.66 0.63 1.55
C GLY A 208 7.62 -0.48 1.94
N HIS A 209 7.83 -0.64 3.23
CA HIS A 209 8.77 -1.60 3.81
C HIS A 209 8.22 -2.18 5.12
N GLU A 210 8.93 -3.18 5.65
CA GLU A 210 8.50 -3.90 6.86
C GLU A 210 8.97 -3.22 8.15
N ALA A 211 10.07 -2.43 8.08
CA ALA A 211 10.60 -1.68 9.22
C ALA A 211 9.72 -0.46 9.57
N LEU A 212 10.06 0.21 10.69
CA LEU A 212 9.33 1.37 11.23
C LEU A 212 9.93 2.72 10.78
N ASP A 213 11.02 2.70 10.02
CA ASP A 213 11.67 3.86 9.39
C ASP A 213 12.21 3.44 8.03
N THR A 214 12.39 4.39 7.13
CA THR A 214 12.78 4.14 5.72
C THR A 214 14.26 3.82 5.56
N ASP A 215 15.13 4.48 6.34
CA ASP A 215 16.58 4.33 6.25
C ASP A 215 17.26 4.55 7.61
N THR A 216 18.53 4.10 7.70
CA THR A 216 19.31 4.17 8.94
C THR A 216 20.25 5.37 9.00
N THR A 217 20.13 6.34 8.11
CA THR A 217 20.96 7.54 8.17
C THR A 217 20.57 8.42 9.37
N PRO A 218 21.51 9.17 9.98
CA PRO A 218 21.21 9.97 11.17
C PRO A 218 20.13 11.04 10.97
N THR A 219 19.81 11.38 9.71
CA THR A 219 18.82 12.40 9.36
C THR A 219 17.62 11.84 8.66
N LEU A 220 17.51 10.51 8.54
CA LEU A 220 16.50 9.82 7.73
C LEU A 220 16.39 10.46 6.34
N GLU A 221 17.54 10.53 5.63
CA GLU A 221 17.64 11.35 4.42
C GLU A 221 16.69 10.91 3.31
N GLY A 222 16.43 9.62 3.21
CA GLY A 222 15.49 9.04 2.25
C GLY A 222 14.07 9.44 2.56
N GLU A 223 13.63 9.22 3.78
CA GLU A 223 12.29 9.58 4.27
C GLU A 223 12.08 11.09 4.22
N ALA A 224 13.05 11.86 4.71
CA ALA A 224 13.02 13.32 4.67
C ALA A 224 12.88 13.85 3.24
N TRP A 225 13.64 13.30 2.29
CA TRP A 225 13.52 13.69 0.89
C TRP A 225 12.14 13.37 0.35
N LEU A 226 11.66 12.16 0.58
CA LEU A 226 10.39 11.65 0.07
C LEU A 226 9.21 12.54 0.50
N LEU A 227 8.98 12.63 1.80
CA LEU A 227 7.82 13.29 2.37
C LEU A 227 7.87 14.83 2.20
N ARG A 228 9.08 15.43 2.24
CA ARG A 228 9.25 16.87 1.96
C ARG A 228 9.03 17.24 0.50
N ASN A 229 9.05 16.30 -0.42
CA ASN A 229 8.78 16.50 -1.84
C ASN A 229 7.39 16.03 -2.29
N GLY A 230 6.48 15.77 -1.36
CA GLY A 230 5.07 15.50 -1.66
C GLY A 230 4.77 14.04 -2.03
N TYR A 231 5.67 13.11 -1.71
CA TYR A 231 5.44 11.68 -1.87
C TYR A 231 4.90 11.05 -0.60
N THR A 232 4.36 9.85 -0.70
CA THR A 232 3.86 9.04 0.41
C THR A 232 4.70 7.77 0.58
N GLN A 233 4.66 7.16 1.75
CA GLN A 233 5.25 5.85 2.03
C GLN A 233 4.33 4.99 2.88
N ALA A 234 4.61 3.68 2.94
CA ALA A 234 3.99 2.76 3.88
C ALA A 234 5.06 2.08 4.73
N GLU A 235 4.76 1.89 6.00
CA GLU A 235 5.65 1.27 6.97
C GLU A 235 4.98 0.10 7.69
N GLY A 236 5.78 -0.77 8.30
CA GLY A 236 5.28 -1.90 9.04
C GLY A 236 4.43 -2.86 8.19
N VAL A 237 4.77 -3.06 6.93
CA VAL A 237 4.05 -3.96 6.03
C VAL A 237 4.34 -5.41 6.42
N ALA A 238 3.31 -6.25 6.44
CA ALA A 238 3.40 -7.64 6.89
C ALA A 238 3.29 -8.65 5.74
N ASN A 239 3.71 -9.90 5.98
CA ASN A 239 3.43 -11.06 5.14
C ASN A 239 3.91 -10.96 3.68
N LEU A 240 4.94 -10.17 3.40
CA LEU A 240 5.44 -10.00 2.04
C LEU A 240 6.01 -11.30 1.44
N GLU A 241 6.40 -12.27 2.26
CA GLU A 241 6.81 -13.60 1.83
C GLU A 241 5.65 -14.45 1.27
N LYS A 242 4.40 -14.01 1.50
CA LYS A 242 3.19 -14.71 1.05
C LYS A 242 2.62 -14.18 -0.26
N VAL A 243 3.27 -13.20 -0.89
CA VAL A 243 2.80 -12.60 -2.14
C VAL A 243 3.82 -12.75 -3.26
N PRO A 244 3.40 -12.77 -4.54
CA PRO A 244 4.33 -12.86 -5.67
C PRO A 244 5.08 -11.55 -5.87
N GLU A 245 6.30 -11.63 -6.44
CA GLU A 245 7.09 -10.44 -6.81
C GLU A 245 6.37 -9.53 -7.82
N LYS A 246 5.49 -10.12 -8.66
CA LYS A 246 4.70 -9.41 -9.68
C LYS A 246 3.37 -10.10 -9.95
N GLY A 247 2.47 -9.39 -10.62
CA GLY A 247 1.19 -9.95 -11.10
C GLY A 247 0.04 -9.84 -10.10
N ALA A 248 0.29 -9.36 -8.88
CA ALA A 248 -0.74 -9.03 -7.91
C ALA A 248 -1.18 -7.56 -8.02
N LEU A 249 -2.36 -7.28 -7.46
CA LEU A 249 -2.80 -5.93 -7.11
C LEU A 249 -2.71 -5.76 -5.60
N VAL A 250 -2.74 -4.52 -5.12
CA VAL A 250 -2.95 -4.21 -3.70
C VAL A 250 -4.15 -3.30 -3.55
N ALA A 251 -5.06 -3.67 -2.65
CA ALA A 251 -6.10 -2.78 -2.15
C ALA A 251 -5.56 -2.01 -0.95
N ILE A 252 -5.75 -0.69 -0.96
CA ILE A 252 -5.22 0.26 0.00
C ILE A 252 -6.40 0.81 0.79
N GLY A 253 -6.39 0.64 2.12
CA GLY A 253 -7.38 1.23 3.02
C GLY A 253 -6.70 1.97 4.16
N PHE A 254 -7.21 3.15 4.50
CA PHE A 254 -6.77 3.94 5.66
C PHE A 254 -7.92 4.82 6.17
N PRO A 255 -7.94 5.21 7.47
CA PRO A 255 -8.96 6.08 8.00
C PRO A 255 -8.80 7.51 7.47
N LYS A 256 -9.91 8.22 7.33
CA LYS A 256 -9.93 9.61 6.90
C LYS A 256 -9.95 10.54 8.11
N LEU A 257 -8.84 10.56 8.86
CA LEU A 257 -8.67 11.41 10.03
C LEU A 257 -8.31 12.83 9.59
N GLN A 258 -9.13 13.81 9.95
CA GLN A 258 -8.94 15.20 9.53
C GLN A 258 -7.58 15.74 10.01
N GLY A 259 -6.75 16.19 9.07
CA GLY A 259 -5.44 16.76 9.35
C GLY A 259 -4.41 15.77 9.90
N GLY A 260 -4.68 14.44 9.82
CA GLY A 260 -3.76 13.42 10.29
C GLY A 260 -2.46 13.40 9.48
N THR A 261 -1.34 13.25 10.18
CA THR A 261 0.00 13.18 9.59
C THR A 261 0.47 11.74 9.37
N GLY A 262 -0.34 10.77 9.72
CA GLY A 262 -0.24 9.34 9.44
C GLY A 262 -1.62 8.71 9.39
N GLY A 263 -1.68 7.44 9.06
CA GLY A 263 -2.93 6.69 9.11
C GLY A 263 -2.69 5.20 9.19
N TYR A 264 -3.35 4.53 10.16
CA TYR A 264 -3.35 3.06 10.21
C TYR A 264 -3.82 2.53 8.87
N ALA A 265 -3.03 1.70 8.23
CA ALA A 265 -3.37 1.20 6.91
C ALA A 265 -3.75 -0.28 6.96
N ARG A 266 -4.66 -0.67 6.07
CA ARG A 266 -4.90 -2.06 5.77
C ARG A 266 -4.61 -2.31 4.30
N PHE A 267 -3.53 -3.05 4.05
CA PHE A 267 -3.14 -3.47 2.72
C PHE A 267 -3.58 -4.92 2.51
N ILE A 268 -4.29 -5.17 1.42
CA ILE A 268 -4.70 -6.52 1.02
C ILE A 268 -4.12 -6.78 -0.37
N ALA A 269 -3.23 -7.75 -0.49
CA ALA A 269 -2.78 -8.20 -1.79
C ALA A 269 -3.86 -9.07 -2.46
N ILE A 270 -4.11 -8.82 -3.73
CA ILE A 270 -5.02 -9.59 -4.59
C ILE A 270 -4.12 -10.33 -5.59
N CYS A 271 -3.86 -11.58 -5.30
CA CYS A 271 -2.92 -12.43 -6.03
C CYS A 271 -3.64 -13.27 -7.10
N PRO A 272 -2.92 -13.80 -8.11
CA PRO A 272 -3.49 -14.72 -9.09
C PRO A 272 -4.24 -15.89 -8.45
N PRO A 273 -5.27 -16.46 -9.11
CA PRO A 273 -6.09 -17.54 -8.55
C PRO A 273 -5.31 -18.81 -8.19
N ASP A 274 -4.22 -19.08 -8.91
CA ASP A 274 -3.33 -20.24 -8.71
C ASP A 274 -2.23 -19.98 -7.68
N TRP A 275 -2.23 -18.81 -7.01
CA TRP A 275 -1.26 -18.50 -5.98
C TRP A 275 -1.46 -19.38 -4.76
N LYS A 276 -0.35 -19.85 -4.15
CA LYS A 276 -0.38 -20.86 -3.08
C LYS A 276 -0.82 -20.33 -1.70
N TYR A 277 -0.82 -19.01 -1.50
CA TYR A 277 -1.21 -18.39 -0.24
C TYR A 277 -2.48 -17.54 -0.40
N GLY A 278 -3.13 -17.27 0.73
CA GLY A 278 -4.34 -16.48 0.77
C GLY A 278 -5.62 -17.31 0.66
N VAL A 279 -6.74 -16.62 0.72
CA VAL A 279 -8.09 -17.17 0.62
C VAL A 279 -8.81 -16.55 -0.56
N SER A 280 -9.75 -17.26 -1.19
CA SER A 280 -10.59 -16.67 -2.23
C SER A 280 -12.04 -16.58 -1.76
N VAL A 281 -12.78 -15.67 -2.38
CA VAL A 281 -14.23 -15.50 -2.11
C VAL A 281 -15.01 -16.77 -2.45
N ASP A 282 -14.59 -17.52 -3.47
CA ASP A 282 -15.24 -18.77 -3.84
C ASP A 282 -15.00 -19.93 -2.86
N GLU A 283 -13.95 -19.86 -2.06
CA GLU A 283 -13.55 -20.95 -1.15
C GLU A 283 -14.21 -20.84 0.24
N LEU A 284 -14.53 -19.63 0.66
CA LEU A 284 -15.04 -19.36 2.01
C LEU A 284 -16.35 -18.57 1.94
N PRO A 285 -17.40 -19.01 2.64
CA PRO A 285 -18.59 -18.20 2.80
C PRO A 285 -18.25 -16.96 3.63
N GLU A 286 -18.61 -15.79 3.13
CA GLU A 286 -18.36 -14.52 3.83
C GLU A 286 -19.48 -14.17 4.82
N ALA A 287 -20.68 -14.72 4.63
CA ALA A 287 -21.84 -14.45 5.48
C ALA A 287 -22.87 -15.59 5.46
N PRO A 288 -23.46 -15.94 6.61
CA PRO A 288 -23.09 -15.47 7.95
C PRO A 288 -21.75 -16.04 8.40
N MET A 289 -21.00 -15.27 9.18
CA MET A 289 -19.74 -15.74 9.76
C MET A 289 -19.97 -16.88 10.74
N GLU A 290 -19.01 -17.80 10.84
CA GLU A 290 -19.06 -18.91 11.77
C GLU A 290 -18.98 -18.43 13.22
N ARG A 291 -19.78 -19.11 14.09
CA ARG A 291 -19.75 -18.85 15.52
C ARG A 291 -18.53 -19.53 16.15
N TYR A 292 -17.79 -18.79 16.95
CA TYR A 292 -16.73 -19.36 17.75
C TYR A 292 -17.27 -20.12 18.96
N GLU A 293 -16.53 -21.15 19.39
CA GLU A 293 -16.88 -21.94 20.60
C GLU A 293 -16.70 -21.12 21.87
N LYS A 294 -15.64 -20.28 21.94
CA LYS A 294 -15.34 -19.46 23.10
C LYS A 294 -15.82 -18.03 22.90
N PRO A 295 -16.46 -17.42 23.90
CA PRO A 295 -16.86 -16.02 23.81
C PRO A 295 -15.65 -15.09 23.84
N LEU A 296 -15.76 -13.97 23.14
CA LEU A 296 -14.84 -12.86 23.27
C LEU A 296 -15.00 -12.23 24.66
N HIS A 297 -13.89 -12.00 25.37
CA HIS A 297 -13.91 -11.37 26.69
C HIS A 297 -12.70 -10.45 26.89
N TRP A 298 -12.85 -9.46 27.76
CA TRP A 298 -11.76 -8.56 28.11
C TRP A 298 -10.70 -9.27 28.98
N ASP A 299 -9.43 -9.20 28.57
CA ASP A 299 -8.31 -9.65 29.39
C ASP A 299 -7.56 -8.41 29.94
N PRO A 300 -7.67 -8.16 31.26
CA PRO A 300 -7.01 -7.01 31.89
C PRO A 300 -5.48 -7.09 31.90
N LYS A 301 -4.91 -8.28 31.68
CA LYS A 301 -3.44 -8.46 31.65
C LYS A 301 -2.84 -7.98 30.35
N THR A 302 -3.49 -8.27 29.24
CA THR A 302 -3.03 -7.89 27.90
C THR A 302 -3.65 -6.58 27.42
N GLY A 303 -4.73 -6.11 28.06
CA GLY A 303 -5.43 -4.90 27.66
C GLY A 303 -6.16 -5.03 26.32
N VAL A 304 -6.55 -6.25 25.95
CA VAL A 304 -7.33 -6.54 24.73
C VAL A 304 -8.42 -7.56 25.02
N ARG A 305 -9.35 -7.72 24.10
CA ARG A 305 -10.30 -8.84 24.14
C ARG A 305 -9.66 -10.07 23.51
N VAL A 306 -9.84 -11.22 24.19
CA VAL A 306 -9.34 -12.55 23.76
C VAL A 306 -10.47 -13.56 23.76
N ARG A 307 -10.25 -14.74 23.13
CA ARG A 307 -11.18 -15.89 23.11
C ARG A 307 -10.68 -17.06 23.92
#